data_42ddb5f3b3c3d695bfa95d4299b9e4aa
#
_entry.id   42ddb5f3b3c3d695bfa95d4299b9e4aa
#
_cell.length_a   1.000
_cell.length_b   1.000
_cell.length_c   1.000
_cell.angle_alpha   90.00
_cell.angle_beta   90.00
_cell.angle_gamma   90.00
#
_symmetry.space_group_name_H-M   'P 1'
#
loop_
_entity.id
_entity.type
_entity.pdbx_description
1 polymer ?
#
loop_
_entity_poly.entity_id
_entity_poly.type
_entity_poly.pdbx_seq_one_letter_code
_entity_poly.pdbx_strand_id
1 'polypeptide(L)'
;MPSVRFRLNGAETEVDADPDRSLLDILRGQLGMTGAHFGCGAGECGACNVIIGDRAVSACDTPLWSVADKDVTTIEGLGTSERPHPLQRAFIAEQALQCGYCVSGILMSAAALLKRNPLPTDREVKEALDRNLCRCGSHNRMVRAVLRAAEEMAVG
;
A
#
# COMPACT_ATOMS: atom_id res chain seq x y z
N MET A 1 -24.95 10.47 11.09
CA MET A 1 -23.70 9.71 11.24
C MET A 1 -22.57 10.66 11.56
N PRO A 2 -21.65 10.29 12.43
CA PRO A 2 -20.47 11.11 12.67
C PRO A 2 -19.65 11.27 11.40
N SER A 3 -19.01 12.43 11.27
CA SER A 3 -18.15 12.76 10.13
C SER A 3 -16.68 12.62 10.54
N VAL A 4 -15.89 11.94 9.73
CA VAL A 4 -14.44 11.81 9.91
C VAL A 4 -13.73 12.45 8.74
N ARG A 5 -12.79 13.34 9.03
CA ARG A 5 -11.98 14.04 8.03
C ARG A 5 -10.57 13.52 8.05
N PHE A 6 -10.01 13.33 6.87
CA PHE A 6 -8.61 12.94 6.67
C PHE A 6 -8.17 13.36 5.27
N ARG A 7 -6.88 13.24 4.99
CA ARG A 7 -6.37 13.52 3.64
C ARG A 7 -6.15 12.20 2.91
N LEU A 8 -6.82 12.05 1.77
CA LEU A 8 -6.70 10.85 0.93
C LEU A 8 -5.97 11.23 -0.35
N ASN A 9 -4.77 10.67 -0.53
CA ASN A 9 -3.94 10.92 -1.70
C ASN A 9 -3.75 12.43 -1.97
N GLY A 10 -3.51 13.18 -0.90
CA GLY A 10 -3.30 14.63 -0.95
C GLY A 10 -4.56 15.49 -0.96
N ALA A 11 -5.75 14.90 -1.01
CA ALA A 11 -7.02 15.65 -1.06
C ALA A 11 -7.77 15.55 0.27
N GLU A 12 -8.28 16.67 0.75
CA GLU A 12 -9.16 16.71 1.93
C GLU A 12 -10.41 15.89 1.64
N THR A 13 -10.70 14.96 2.53
CA THR A 13 -11.81 14.01 2.38
C THR A 13 -12.61 13.96 3.68
N GLU A 14 -13.91 14.02 3.56
CA GLU A 14 -14.83 13.90 4.67
C GLU A 14 -15.80 12.75 4.41
N VAL A 15 -15.99 11.89 5.40
CA VAL A 15 -16.81 10.69 5.29
C VAL A 15 -17.80 10.65 6.43
N ASP A 16 -19.08 10.51 6.11
CA ASP A 16 -20.16 10.27 7.09
C ASP A 16 -20.37 8.76 7.19
N ALA A 17 -19.89 8.19 8.27
CA ALA A 17 -19.99 6.74 8.50
C ALA A 17 -19.81 6.42 9.97
N ASP A 18 -20.17 5.17 10.34
CA ASP A 18 -19.83 4.65 11.65
C ASP A 18 -18.29 4.66 11.81
N PRO A 19 -17.77 5.36 12.85
CA PRO A 19 -16.32 5.50 13.05
C PRO A 19 -15.59 4.17 13.26
N ASP A 20 -16.29 3.14 13.70
CA ASP A 20 -15.69 1.82 13.94
C ASP A 20 -15.61 0.93 12.69
N ARG A 21 -16.20 1.38 11.57
CA ARG A 21 -16.03 0.66 10.29
C ARG A 21 -14.57 0.64 9.85
N SER A 22 -14.18 -0.44 9.19
CA SER A 22 -12.82 -0.53 8.68
C SER A 22 -12.56 0.50 7.60
N LEU A 23 -11.33 1.01 7.58
CA LEU A 23 -10.89 1.92 6.52
C LEU A 23 -11.05 1.26 5.13
N LEU A 24 -10.80 -0.04 5.02
CA LEU A 24 -10.95 -0.77 3.76
C LEU A 24 -12.38 -0.69 3.22
N ASP A 25 -13.39 -0.88 4.08
CA ASP A 25 -14.80 -0.77 3.69
C ASP A 25 -15.13 0.64 3.17
N ILE A 26 -14.60 1.65 3.83
CA ILE A 26 -14.82 3.05 3.44
C ILE A 26 -14.14 3.34 2.10
N LEU A 27 -12.89 2.93 1.94
CA LEU A 27 -12.14 3.14 0.71
C LEU A 27 -12.86 2.48 -0.49
N ARG A 28 -13.21 1.22 -0.36
CA ARG A 28 -13.82 0.46 -1.47
C ARG A 28 -15.29 0.82 -1.69
N GLY A 29 -16.05 0.97 -0.60
CA GLY A 29 -17.51 1.12 -0.66
C GLY A 29 -17.98 2.54 -0.92
N GLN A 30 -17.46 3.52 -0.19
CA GLN A 30 -17.92 4.91 -0.29
C GLN A 30 -17.05 5.75 -1.23
N LEU A 31 -15.74 5.53 -1.20
CA LEU A 31 -14.80 6.39 -1.92
C LEU A 31 -14.37 5.82 -3.29
N GLY A 32 -14.79 4.61 -3.62
CA GLY A 32 -14.47 3.99 -4.91
C GLY A 32 -13.00 3.67 -5.12
N MET A 33 -12.20 3.67 -4.06
CA MET A 33 -10.78 3.31 -4.12
C MET A 33 -10.64 1.79 -4.01
N THR A 34 -10.69 1.11 -5.14
CA THR A 34 -10.76 -0.36 -5.22
C THR A 34 -9.40 -1.04 -5.33
N GLY A 35 -8.31 -0.29 -5.36
CA GLY A 35 -6.96 -0.85 -5.47
C GLY A 35 -6.49 -1.63 -4.26
N ALA A 36 -6.89 -1.25 -3.05
CA ALA A 36 -6.67 -2.05 -1.85
C ALA A 36 -7.68 -3.21 -1.83
N HIS A 37 -7.19 -4.44 -1.66
CA HIS A 37 -8.01 -5.65 -1.79
C HIS A 37 -8.32 -6.28 -0.43
N PHE A 38 -9.51 -6.87 -0.32
CA PHE A 38 -9.87 -7.69 0.83
C PHE A 38 -9.27 -9.10 0.68
N GLY A 39 -8.56 -9.56 1.72
CA GLY A 39 -8.05 -10.91 1.79
C GLY A 39 -8.48 -11.59 3.08
N CYS A 40 -7.73 -11.41 4.18
CA CYS A 40 -8.01 -12.07 5.46
C CYS A 40 -9.06 -11.36 6.33
N GLY A 41 -9.17 -10.05 6.23
CA GLY A 41 -10.03 -9.25 7.11
C GLY A 41 -9.53 -9.13 8.55
N ALA A 42 -8.31 -9.60 8.85
CA ALA A 42 -7.75 -9.71 10.19
C ALA A 42 -6.36 -9.08 10.34
N GLY A 43 -5.93 -8.26 9.39
CA GLY A 43 -4.64 -7.58 9.45
C GLY A 43 -3.42 -8.48 9.21
N GLU A 44 -3.59 -9.63 8.57
CA GLU A 44 -2.53 -10.64 8.44
C GLU A 44 -1.95 -10.78 7.04
N CYS A 45 -2.76 -10.66 5.99
CA CYS A 45 -2.31 -10.98 4.63
C CYS A 45 -1.64 -9.82 3.87
N GLY A 46 -1.91 -8.59 4.25
CA GLY A 46 -1.34 -7.40 3.62
C GLY A 46 -1.95 -6.96 2.29
N ALA A 47 -2.95 -7.68 1.75
CA ALA A 47 -3.57 -7.33 0.47
C ALA A 47 -4.26 -5.96 0.48
N CYS A 48 -4.66 -5.47 1.65
CA CYS A 48 -5.33 -4.20 1.86
C CYS A 48 -4.40 -3.07 2.33
N ASN A 49 -3.09 -3.28 2.33
CA ASN A 49 -2.16 -2.29 2.89
C ASN A 49 -2.29 -0.93 2.20
N VAL A 50 -2.31 0.09 3.04
CA VAL A 50 -2.24 1.51 2.66
C VAL A 50 -1.14 2.16 3.50
N ILE A 51 -0.74 3.38 3.15
CA ILE A 51 0.23 4.13 3.96
C ILE A 51 -0.52 5.18 4.77
N ILE A 52 -0.31 5.18 6.08
CA ILE A 52 -0.77 6.24 6.97
C ILE A 52 0.48 6.92 7.53
N GLY A 53 0.64 8.20 7.18
CA GLY A 53 1.89 8.90 7.46
C GLY A 53 3.04 8.28 6.67
N ASP A 54 3.93 7.56 7.34
CA ASP A 54 5.10 6.90 6.74
C ASP A 54 5.09 5.38 6.91
N ARG A 55 3.97 4.80 7.36
CA ARG A 55 3.87 3.37 7.67
C ARG A 55 2.80 2.68 6.86
N ALA A 56 3.12 1.48 6.39
CA ALA A 56 2.13 0.59 5.80
C ALA A 56 1.29 -0.06 6.90
N VAL A 57 -0.02 0.00 6.76
CA VAL A 57 -0.97 -0.59 7.71
C VAL A 57 -2.04 -1.36 6.95
N SER A 58 -2.61 -2.36 7.60
CA SER A 58 -3.73 -3.15 7.04
C SER A 58 -5.03 -2.38 7.18
N ALA A 59 -5.58 -1.92 6.07
CA ALA A 59 -6.82 -1.13 6.07
C ALA A 59 -8.03 -1.91 6.59
N CYS A 60 -8.04 -3.23 6.47
CA CYS A 60 -9.11 -4.08 6.99
C CYS A 60 -9.19 -4.09 8.53
N ASP A 61 -8.07 -3.82 9.19
CA ASP A 61 -7.95 -3.82 10.65
C ASP A 61 -7.76 -2.41 11.22
N THR A 62 -8.00 -1.39 10.44
CA THR A 62 -7.85 0.02 10.82
C THR A 62 -9.23 0.66 10.89
N PRO A 63 -9.72 1.05 12.09
CA PRO A 63 -11.00 1.72 12.19
C PRO A 63 -10.94 3.14 11.65
N LEU A 64 -12.02 3.60 11.06
CA LEU A 64 -12.10 4.92 10.42
C LEU A 64 -11.69 6.06 11.37
N TRP A 65 -12.10 5.99 12.63
CA TRP A 65 -11.76 7.06 13.60
C TRP A 65 -10.25 7.24 13.77
N SER A 66 -9.47 6.18 13.57
CA SER A 66 -8.02 6.22 13.79
C SER A 66 -7.25 7.01 12.72
N VAL A 67 -7.89 7.31 11.60
CA VAL A 67 -7.25 8.10 10.52
C VAL A 67 -7.67 9.56 10.52
N ALA A 68 -8.47 9.99 11.51
CA ALA A 68 -8.87 11.38 11.62
C ALA A 68 -7.65 12.32 11.60
N ASP A 69 -7.73 13.34 10.77
CA ASP A 69 -6.67 14.35 10.56
C ASP A 69 -5.31 13.79 10.11
N LYS A 70 -5.29 12.56 9.56
CA LYS A 70 -4.06 11.95 9.06
C LYS A 70 -4.02 11.88 7.53
N ASP A 71 -2.80 11.70 7.01
CA ASP A 71 -2.57 11.46 5.59
C ASP A 71 -2.68 9.97 5.30
N VAL A 72 -3.57 9.61 4.40
CA VAL A 72 -3.75 8.24 3.91
C VAL A 72 -3.37 8.20 2.44
N THR A 73 -2.46 7.31 2.08
CA THR A 73 -2.08 7.07 0.69
C THR A 73 -2.46 5.65 0.30
N THR A 74 -3.25 5.52 -0.75
CA THR A 74 -3.60 4.24 -1.36
C THR A 74 -2.76 4.00 -2.60
N ILE A 75 -2.88 2.81 -3.20
CA ILE A 75 -2.17 2.50 -4.46
C ILE A 75 -2.53 3.50 -5.58
N GLU A 76 -3.75 4.01 -5.57
CA GLU A 76 -4.19 5.01 -6.54
C GLU A 76 -3.40 6.32 -6.43
N GLY A 77 -2.83 6.60 -5.26
CA GLY A 77 -1.99 7.78 -5.03
C GLY A 77 -0.49 7.55 -5.17
N LEU A 78 -0.06 6.31 -5.45
CA LEU A 78 1.36 5.99 -5.58
C LEU A 78 1.95 6.45 -6.91
N GLY A 79 1.21 6.26 -8.00
CA GLY A 79 1.61 6.66 -9.34
C GLY A 79 0.45 6.49 -10.31
N THR A 80 0.62 6.96 -11.53
CA THR A 80 -0.39 6.86 -12.60
C THR A 80 0.16 6.10 -13.79
N SER A 81 -0.69 5.77 -14.76
CA SER A 81 -0.24 5.14 -16.01
C SER A 81 0.74 6.02 -16.79
N GLU A 82 0.57 7.35 -16.72
CA GLU A 82 1.45 8.33 -17.39
C GLU A 82 2.75 8.55 -16.59
N ARG A 83 2.67 8.46 -15.27
CA ARG A 83 3.81 8.67 -14.36
C ARG A 83 3.84 7.57 -13.30
N PRO A 84 4.18 6.34 -13.69
CA PRO A 84 4.26 5.25 -12.72
C PRO A 84 5.39 5.49 -11.72
N HIS A 85 5.15 5.09 -10.50
CA HIS A 85 6.18 5.11 -9.47
C HIS A 85 7.32 4.15 -9.87
N PRO A 86 8.59 4.43 -9.51
CA PRO A 86 9.71 3.51 -9.79
C PRO A 86 9.47 2.06 -9.37
N LEU A 87 8.77 1.84 -8.24
CA LEU A 87 8.36 0.50 -7.82
C LEU A 87 7.45 -0.18 -8.83
N GLN A 88 6.50 0.54 -9.39
CA GLN A 88 5.58 -0.01 -10.40
C GLN A 88 6.34 -0.41 -11.67
N ARG A 89 7.24 0.45 -12.13
CA ARG A 89 8.10 0.14 -13.29
C ARG A 89 8.98 -1.07 -13.01
N ALA A 90 9.58 -1.13 -11.83
CA ALA A 90 10.45 -2.25 -11.45
C ALA A 90 9.69 -3.57 -11.38
N PHE A 91 8.47 -3.57 -10.85
CA PHE A 91 7.62 -4.77 -10.81
C PHE A 91 7.29 -5.28 -12.21
N ILE A 92 7.03 -4.38 -13.14
CA ILE A 92 6.83 -4.74 -14.54
C ILE A 92 8.11 -5.32 -15.15
N ALA A 93 9.23 -4.63 -14.97
CA ALA A 93 10.51 -5.04 -15.55
C ALA A 93 11.01 -6.38 -15.02
N GLU A 94 10.82 -6.65 -13.74
CA GLU A 94 11.21 -7.92 -13.10
C GLU A 94 10.12 -9.00 -13.22
N GLN A 95 9.00 -8.69 -13.86
CA GLN A 95 7.84 -9.60 -13.93
C GLN A 95 7.45 -10.13 -12.55
N ALA A 96 7.36 -9.23 -11.58
CA ALA A 96 7.22 -9.54 -10.17
C ALA A 96 5.76 -9.80 -9.76
N LEU A 97 4.92 -10.21 -10.68
CA LEU A 97 3.51 -10.51 -10.40
C LEU A 97 3.00 -11.60 -11.33
N GLN A 98 2.00 -12.33 -10.87
CA GLN A 98 1.23 -13.25 -11.71
C GLN A 98 -0.24 -12.83 -11.71
N CYS A 99 -1.06 -13.24 -10.72
CA CYS A 99 -2.45 -12.83 -10.68
C CYS A 99 -2.66 -11.34 -10.33
N GLY A 100 -1.70 -10.73 -9.65
CA GLY A 100 -1.74 -9.31 -9.29
C GLY A 100 -2.54 -8.95 -8.04
N TYR A 101 -3.21 -9.90 -7.40
CA TYR A 101 -4.12 -9.60 -6.28
C TYR A 101 -3.39 -9.02 -5.06
N CYS A 102 -2.23 -9.57 -4.71
CA CYS A 102 -1.43 -9.12 -3.56
C CYS A 102 -0.56 -7.89 -3.86
N VAL A 103 -0.42 -7.52 -5.13
CA VAL A 103 0.61 -6.57 -5.57
C VAL A 103 0.37 -5.15 -5.05
N SER A 104 -0.87 -4.69 -5.02
CA SER A 104 -1.15 -3.35 -4.49
C SER A 104 -0.68 -3.21 -3.05
N GLY A 105 -0.96 -4.20 -2.20
CA GLY A 105 -0.50 -4.19 -0.81
C GLY A 105 1.01 -4.28 -0.67
N ILE A 106 1.65 -5.10 -1.50
CA ILE A 106 3.11 -5.24 -1.50
C ILE A 106 3.79 -3.95 -1.96
N LEU A 107 3.27 -3.30 -3.00
CA LEU A 107 3.77 -2.01 -3.45
C LEU A 107 3.68 -0.95 -2.35
N MET A 108 2.60 -0.93 -1.59
CA MET A 108 2.45 0.01 -0.49
C MET A 108 3.44 -0.28 0.65
N SER A 109 3.64 -1.54 1.00
CA SER A 109 4.66 -1.94 1.99
C SER A 109 6.06 -1.54 1.54
N ALA A 110 6.39 -1.79 0.27
CA ALA A 110 7.67 -1.41 -0.31
C ALA A 110 7.86 0.11 -0.37
N ALA A 111 6.82 0.84 -0.76
CA ALA A 111 6.88 2.31 -0.81
C ALA A 111 7.12 2.91 0.57
N ALA A 112 6.46 2.38 1.60
CA ALA A 112 6.68 2.81 2.97
C ALA A 112 8.12 2.51 3.43
N LEU A 113 8.64 1.34 3.09
CA LEU A 113 10.03 0.98 3.38
C LEU A 113 11.01 1.97 2.73
N LEU A 114 10.88 2.23 1.43
CA LEU A 114 11.80 3.11 0.70
C LEU A 114 11.72 4.56 1.18
N LYS A 115 10.59 4.97 1.73
CA LYS A 115 10.42 6.30 2.33
C LYS A 115 11.26 6.44 3.61
N ARG A 116 11.35 5.39 4.41
CA ARG A 116 12.11 5.36 5.65
C ARG A 116 13.57 4.96 5.44
N ASN A 117 13.84 4.09 4.47
CA ASN A 117 15.15 3.53 4.16
C ASN A 117 15.34 3.48 2.66
N PRO A 118 15.92 4.54 2.05
CA PRO A 118 16.02 4.65 0.59
C PRO A 118 16.90 3.60 -0.09
N LEU A 119 17.84 2.99 0.63
CA LEU A 119 18.73 1.95 0.11
C LEU A 119 18.75 0.73 1.02
N PRO A 120 17.65 -0.04 1.04
CA PRO A 120 17.56 -1.20 1.91
C PRO A 120 18.44 -2.35 1.40
N THR A 121 18.87 -3.19 2.33
CA THR A 121 19.49 -4.47 1.99
C THR A 121 18.42 -5.48 1.57
N ASP A 122 18.84 -6.57 0.92
CA ASP A 122 17.96 -7.70 0.60
C ASP A 122 17.18 -8.19 1.82
N ARG A 123 17.86 -8.33 2.94
CA ARG A 123 17.24 -8.75 4.20
C ARG A 123 16.18 -7.78 4.68
N GLU A 124 16.46 -6.48 4.65
CA GLU A 124 15.51 -5.45 5.08
C GLU A 124 14.26 -5.43 4.20
N VAL A 125 14.41 -5.67 2.88
CA VAL A 125 13.27 -5.80 1.99
C VAL A 125 12.43 -7.02 2.36
N LYS A 126 13.07 -8.16 2.58
CA LYS A 126 12.38 -9.39 2.98
C LYS A 126 11.62 -9.20 4.29
N GLU A 127 12.23 -8.57 5.27
CA GLU A 127 11.58 -8.26 6.56
C GLU A 127 10.37 -7.34 6.37
N ALA A 128 10.48 -6.32 5.53
CA ALA A 128 9.39 -5.38 5.25
C ALA A 128 8.20 -6.05 4.55
N LEU A 129 8.45 -7.08 3.75
CA LEU A 129 7.42 -7.81 3.01
C LEU A 129 6.96 -9.10 3.71
N ASP A 130 7.48 -9.39 4.88
CA ASP A 130 7.26 -10.66 5.59
C ASP A 130 5.77 -10.93 5.87
N ARG A 131 4.99 -9.89 6.11
CA ARG A 131 3.55 -9.99 6.36
C ARG A 131 2.69 -9.90 5.09
N ASN A 132 3.30 -9.77 3.93
CA ASN A 132 2.57 -9.73 2.66
C ASN A 132 2.55 -11.10 2.02
N LEU A 133 1.37 -11.71 1.94
CA LEU A 133 1.20 -13.04 1.37
C LEU A 133 1.00 -12.97 -0.15
N CYS A 134 1.57 -13.93 -0.85
CA CYS A 134 1.37 -14.10 -2.29
C CYS A 134 1.14 -15.57 -2.59
N ARG A 135 -0.05 -15.90 -3.09
CA ARG A 135 -0.40 -17.30 -3.42
C ARG A 135 0.38 -17.83 -4.62
N CYS A 136 0.80 -16.95 -5.52
CA CYS A 136 1.58 -17.32 -6.70
C CYS A 136 3.07 -17.53 -6.39
N GLY A 137 3.55 -17.07 -5.23
CA GLY A 137 4.93 -17.29 -4.81
C GLY A 137 5.95 -16.39 -5.53
N SER A 138 5.58 -15.17 -5.90
CA SER A 138 6.44 -14.26 -6.67
C SER A 138 7.42 -13.45 -5.82
N HIS A 139 7.59 -13.76 -4.54
CA HIS A 139 8.37 -12.95 -3.59
C HIS A 139 9.82 -12.69 -4.02
N ASN A 140 10.51 -13.69 -4.58
CA ASN A 140 11.89 -13.49 -5.02
C ASN A 140 12.03 -12.40 -6.08
N ARG A 141 11.09 -12.35 -7.02
CA ARG A 141 11.04 -11.29 -8.04
C ARG A 141 10.65 -9.95 -7.45
N MET A 142 9.75 -9.97 -6.48
CA MET A 142 9.32 -8.75 -5.77
C MET A 142 10.48 -8.12 -5.00
N VAL A 143 11.28 -8.92 -4.31
CA VAL A 143 12.47 -8.43 -3.61
C VAL A 143 13.45 -7.79 -4.59
N ARG A 144 13.72 -8.43 -5.72
CA ARG A 144 14.58 -7.86 -6.77
C ARG A 144 14.01 -6.55 -7.32
N ALA A 145 12.71 -6.50 -7.52
CA ALA A 145 12.04 -5.30 -8.02
C ALA A 145 12.17 -4.13 -7.04
N VAL A 146 12.01 -4.38 -5.74
CA VAL A 146 12.16 -3.33 -4.73
C VAL A 146 13.59 -2.80 -4.69
N LEU A 147 14.59 -3.69 -4.74
CA LEU A 147 16.00 -3.30 -4.78
C LEU A 147 16.32 -2.49 -6.03
N ARG A 148 15.80 -2.91 -7.18
CA ARG A 148 15.94 -2.18 -8.45
C ARG A 148 15.32 -0.77 -8.37
N ALA A 149 14.14 -0.66 -7.82
CA ALA A 149 13.47 0.63 -7.65
C ALA A 149 14.26 1.55 -6.71
N ALA A 150 14.82 1.00 -5.63
CA ALA A 150 15.64 1.75 -4.69
C ALA A 150 16.89 2.34 -5.37
N GLU A 151 17.58 1.54 -6.20
CA GLU A 151 18.72 2.01 -6.97
C GLU A 151 18.35 3.11 -7.96
N GLU A 152 17.25 2.95 -8.67
CA GLU A 152 16.73 3.96 -9.60
C GLU A 152 16.40 5.27 -8.89
N MET A 153 15.76 5.20 -7.73
CA MET A 153 15.39 6.38 -6.96
C MET A 153 16.61 7.10 -6.36
N ALA A 154 17.67 6.37 -6.03
CA ALA A 154 18.89 6.94 -5.50
C ALA A 154 19.69 7.74 -6.55
N VAL A 155 19.57 7.37 -7.82
CA VAL A 155 20.27 8.03 -8.95
C VAL A 155 19.46 9.17 -9.53
N GLY A 156 18.15 9.08 -9.48
CA GLY A 156 17.22 10.11 -9.95
C GLY A 156 16.90 11.10 -8.87
#